data_9acd38a45513db952c1e56f14d0aa913
#
_entry.id   9acd38a45513db952c1e56f14d0aa913
#
_cell.length_a   1.000
_cell.length_b   1.000
_cell.length_c   1.000
_cell.angle_alpha   90.00
_cell.angle_beta   90.00
_cell.angle_gamma   90.00
#
_symmetry.space_group_name_H-M   'P 1'
#
loop_
_entity.id
_entity.type
_entity.pdbx_description
1 polymer ?
#
loop_
_entity_poly.entity_id
_entity_poly.type
_entity_poly.pdbx_seq_one_letter_code
_entity_poly.pdbx_strand_id
1 'polypeptide(L)'
;MHAWSANYLGDPTAKAMGRASLNPIVHIDPIGTVLLPLFLIIANVGIVFGWAKPVQINPNNFKDYKVGQALTAIAGPIGNLILILIFVAAYHLIPEKNLFTLLLVIIVNINLILMIFNLLPIPPLDGSKVLYRFISHEAAAKLEQYGIYILFAFIFFFSGRVILPVLVFLLDLLNMPTVGLYISTYL
;
A
#
# COMPACT_ATOMS: atom_id res chain seq x y z
N MET A 1 -5.22 -8.08 -4.75
CA MET A 1 -4.09 -8.70 -5.47
C MET A 1 -3.45 -9.81 -4.63
N HIS A 2 -3.04 -9.60 -3.36
CA HIS A 2 -2.41 -10.63 -2.50
C HIS A 2 -3.18 -11.95 -2.44
N ALA A 3 -4.50 -11.92 -2.18
CA ALA A 3 -5.32 -13.13 -2.09
C ALA A 3 -5.35 -13.95 -3.40
N TRP A 4 -5.33 -13.28 -4.54
CA TRP A 4 -5.31 -13.97 -5.85
C TRP A 4 -3.93 -14.54 -6.16
N SER A 5 -2.87 -13.78 -5.87
CA SER A 5 -1.50 -14.25 -6.01
C SER A 5 -1.23 -15.45 -5.11
N ALA A 6 -1.61 -15.39 -3.83
CA ALA A 6 -1.47 -16.50 -2.89
C ALA A 6 -2.18 -17.77 -3.40
N ASN A 7 -3.45 -17.64 -3.84
CA ASN A 7 -4.20 -18.76 -4.39
C ASN A 7 -3.54 -19.36 -5.64
N TYR A 8 -3.02 -18.51 -6.53
CA TYR A 8 -2.31 -18.97 -7.74
C TYR A 8 -1.00 -19.72 -7.40
N LEU A 9 -0.32 -19.30 -6.33
CA LEU A 9 0.94 -19.90 -5.86
C LEU A 9 0.73 -21.15 -4.96
N GLY A 10 -0.54 -21.53 -4.71
CA GLY A 10 -0.89 -22.77 -4.00
C GLY A 10 -1.50 -22.57 -2.62
N ASP A 11 -1.67 -21.33 -2.15
CA ASP A 11 -2.35 -21.06 -0.88
C ASP A 11 -3.81 -20.61 -1.08
N PRO A 12 -4.80 -21.50 -0.88
CA PRO A 12 -6.22 -21.19 -1.04
C PRO A 12 -6.81 -20.48 0.18
N THR A 13 -6.06 -20.23 1.25
CA THR A 13 -6.57 -19.76 2.55
C THR A 13 -7.41 -18.49 2.40
N ALA A 14 -6.87 -17.47 1.77
CA ALA A 14 -7.56 -16.20 1.58
C ALA A 14 -8.82 -16.34 0.70
N LYS A 15 -8.77 -17.22 -0.30
CA LYS A 15 -9.93 -17.52 -1.16
C LYS A 15 -11.02 -18.25 -0.40
N ALA A 16 -10.68 -19.25 0.39
CA ALA A 16 -11.62 -20.00 1.24
C ALA A 16 -12.32 -19.09 2.27
N MET A 17 -11.63 -18.03 2.73
CA MET A 17 -12.19 -17.02 3.62
C MET A 17 -12.99 -15.91 2.91
N GLY A 18 -13.24 -16.03 1.59
CA GLY A 18 -13.96 -15.02 0.81
C GLY A 18 -13.19 -13.72 0.58
N ARG A 19 -11.85 -13.72 0.83
CA ARG A 19 -11.00 -12.52 0.70
C ARG A 19 -10.50 -12.25 -0.71
N ALA A 20 -10.62 -13.20 -1.63
CA ALA A 20 -10.30 -13.03 -3.05
C ALA A 20 -11.48 -12.37 -3.78
N SER A 21 -11.87 -11.18 -3.36
CA SER A 21 -13.04 -10.44 -3.86
C SER A 21 -12.65 -9.00 -4.20
N LEU A 22 -13.31 -8.42 -5.20
CA LEU A 22 -13.25 -6.99 -5.52
C LEU A 22 -14.23 -6.16 -4.68
N ASN A 23 -15.11 -6.78 -3.90
CA ASN A 23 -16.03 -6.09 -3.02
C ASN A 23 -15.24 -5.44 -1.87
N PRO A 24 -15.20 -4.09 -1.75
CA PRO A 24 -14.45 -3.41 -0.70
C PRO A 24 -14.96 -3.72 0.71
N ILE A 25 -16.24 -4.03 0.87
CA ILE A 25 -16.87 -4.26 2.18
C ILE A 25 -16.20 -5.42 2.93
N VAL A 26 -15.80 -6.48 2.22
CA VAL A 26 -15.16 -7.65 2.84
C VAL A 26 -13.77 -7.33 3.41
N HIS A 27 -13.18 -6.20 3.03
CA HIS A 27 -11.85 -5.76 3.47
C HIS A 27 -11.89 -4.70 4.58
N ILE A 28 -13.07 -4.17 4.89
CA ILE A 28 -13.24 -3.16 5.94
C ILE A 28 -12.99 -3.81 7.31
N ASP A 29 -12.10 -3.18 8.08
CA ASP A 29 -11.96 -3.40 9.52
C ASP A 29 -12.72 -2.28 10.26
N PRO A 30 -13.72 -2.58 11.08
CA PRO A 30 -14.52 -1.55 11.74
C PRO A 30 -13.68 -0.59 12.59
N ILE A 31 -12.64 -1.10 13.25
CA ILE A 31 -11.77 -0.29 14.10
C ILE A 31 -10.73 0.45 13.26
N GLY A 32 -9.96 -0.28 12.45
CA GLY A 32 -8.85 0.30 11.71
C GLY A 32 -9.25 1.15 10.52
N THR A 33 -10.38 0.81 9.85
CA THR A 33 -10.81 1.54 8.64
C THR A 33 -11.77 2.69 8.96
N VAL A 34 -12.54 2.61 10.06
CA VAL A 34 -13.59 3.58 10.36
C VAL A 34 -13.33 4.31 11.69
N LEU A 35 -13.30 3.60 12.82
CA LEU A 35 -13.26 4.24 14.14
C LEU A 35 -11.96 5.01 14.38
N LEU A 36 -10.82 4.43 14.04
CA LEU A 36 -9.52 5.08 14.28
C LEU A 36 -9.33 6.33 13.42
N PRO A 37 -9.52 6.30 12.08
CA PRO A 37 -9.47 7.52 11.27
C PRO A 37 -10.43 8.60 11.77
N LEU A 38 -11.66 8.24 12.10
CA LEU A 38 -12.64 9.19 12.62
C LEU A 38 -12.19 9.82 13.96
N PHE A 39 -11.67 9.00 14.88
CA PHE A 39 -11.12 9.47 16.14
C PHE A 39 -9.96 10.46 15.94
N LEU A 40 -9.01 10.12 15.05
CA LEU A 40 -7.85 10.98 14.75
C LEU A 40 -8.25 12.32 14.15
N ILE A 41 -9.30 12.34 13.29
CA ILE A 41 -9.86 13.57 12.74
C ILE A 41 -10.53 14.41 13.83
N ILE A 42 -11.38 13.82 14.67
CA ILE A 42 -12.07 14.52 15.76
C ILE A 42 -11.06 15.05 16.79
N ALA A 43 -10.04 14.26 17.11
CA ALA A 43 -8.98 14.65 18.04
C ALA A 43 -7.99 15.69 17.46
N ASN A 44 -8.14 16.05 16.18
CA ASN A 44 -7.30 17.03 15.46
C ASN A 44 -5.79 16.75 15.60
N VAL A 45 -5.40 15.46 15.52
CA VAL A 45 -4.02 15.00 15.71
C VAL A 45 -3.10 15.43 14.54
N GLY A 46 -3.67 15.90 13.42
CA GLY A 46 -2.92 16.32 12.23
C GLY A 46 -2.41 15.17 11.35
N ILE A 47 -2.51 13.93 11.80
CA ILE A 47 -2.15 12.72 11.06
C ILE A 47 -3.35 11.77 11.09
N VAL A 48 -3.77 11.29 9.91
CA VAL A 48 -4.82 10.27 9.80
C VAL A 48 -4.20 9.00 9.24
N PHE A 49 -4.34 7.91 9.97
CA PHE A 49 -3.95 6.59 9.50
C PHE A 49 -5.00 5.56 9.87
N GLY A 50 -4.93 4.41 9.20
CA GLY A 50 -5.83 3.29 9.46
C GLY A 50 -5.32 2.04 8.77
N TRP A 51 -6.01 0.92 8.99
CA TRP A 51 -5.71 -0.34 8.33
C TRP A 51 -6.97 -1.03 7.84
N ALA A 52 -6.80 -1.85 6.82
CA ALA A 52 -7.82 -2.77 6.35
C ALA A 52 -7.67 -4.12 7.05
N LYS A 53 -8.73 -4.91 7.05
CA LYS A 53 -8.69 -6.26 7.59
C LYS A 53 -7.64 -7.10 6.84
N PRO A 54 -6.63 -7.64 7.53
CA PRO A 54 -5.51 -8.33 6.87
C PRO A 54 -5.97 -9.56 6.09
N VAL A 55 -5.30 -9.80 4.97
CA VAL A 55 -5.50 -11.00 4.16
C VAL A 55 -4.72 -12.15 4.82
N GLN A 56 -5.43 -13.21 5.20
CA GLN A 56 -4.81 -14.38 5.80
C GLN A 56 -4.09 -15.18 4.70
N ILE A 57 -2.80 -15.40 4.90
CA ILE A 57 -1.93 -16.19 4.02
C ILE A 57 -1.27 -17.25 4.88
N ASN A 58 -1.30 -18.52 4.42
CA ASN A 58 -0.58 -19.60 5.05
C ASN A 58 0.66 -19.95 4.22
N PRO A 59 1.84 -19.48 4.64
CA PRO A 59 3.05 -19.69 3.86
C PRO A 59 3.46 -21.16 3.67
N ASN A 60 2.97 -22.05 4.54
CA ASN A 60 3.24 -23.50 4.44
C ASN A 60 2.54 -24.17 3.25
N ASN A 61 1.56 -23.51 2.64
CA ASN A 61 0.88 -24.00 1.45
C ASN A 61 1.65 -23.71 0.16
N PHE A 62 2.66 -22.85 0.21
CA PHE A 62 3.49 -22.57 -0.97
C PHE A 62 4.49 -23.71 -1.25
N LYS A 63 4.72 -24.01 -2.53
CA LYS A 63 5.75 -24.98 -2.93
C LYS A 63 7.15 -24.56 -2.48
N ASP A 64 7.47 -23.28 -2.58
CA ASP A 64 8.64 -22.63 -2.01
C ASP A 64 8.14 -21.50 -1.10
N TYR A 65 8.35 -21.67 0.19
CA TYR A 65 7.92 -20.73 1.21
C TYR A 65 8.41 -19.31 0.97
N LYS A 66 9.72 -19.13 0.70
CA LYS A 66 10.32 -17.81 0.55
C LYS A 66 9.89 -17.13 -0.76
N VAL A 67 9.82 -17.89 -1.84
CA VAL A 67 9.38 -17.38 -3.14
C VAL A 67 7.90 -17.04 -3.11
N GLY A 68 7.06 -17.93 -2.57
CA GLY A 68 5.62 -17.73 -2.48
C GLY A 68 5.27 -16.47 -1.67
N GLN A 69 5.91 -16.30 -0.51
CA GLN A 69 5.73 -15.10 0.30
C GLN A 69 6.14 -13.82 -0.43
N ALA A 70 7.34 -13.80 -1.04
CA ALA A 70 7.85 -12.62 -1.74
C ALA A 70 6.97 -12.24 -2.93
N LEU A 71 6.56 -13.20 -3.77
CA LEU A 71 5.69 -12.96 -4.92
C LEU A 71 4.30 -12.49 -4.49
N THR A 72 3.75 -13.07 -3.42
CA THR A 72 2.46 -12.64 -2.87
C THR A 72 2.54 -11.22 -2.32
N ALA A 73 3.63 -10.86 -1.66
CA ALA A 73 3.87 -9.52 -1.14
C ALA A 73 3.96 -8.47 -2.27
N ILE A 74 4.74 -8.74 -3.31
CA ILE A 74 4.89 -7.84 -4.46
C ILE A 74 3.57 -7.63 -5.22
N ALA A 75 2.64 -8.58 -5.17
CA ALA A 75 1.36 -8.47 -5.87
C ALA A 75 0.53 -7.24 -5.43
N GLY A 76 0.67 -6.77 -4.19
CA GLY A 76 0.03 -5.54 -3.71
C GLY A 76 0.55 -4.29 -4.43
N PRO A 77 1.84 -3.99 -4.33
CA PRO A 77 2.49 -2.91 -5.08
C PRO A 77 2.24 -2.96 -6.59
N ILE A 78 2.24 -4.14 -7.21
CA ILE A 78 1.87 -4.31 -8.64
C ILE A 78 0.41 -3.89 -8.87
N GLY A 79 -0.50 -4.24 -7.98
CA GLY A 79 -1.90 -3.80 -8.07
C GLY A 79 -2.03 -2.28 -8.04
N ASN A 80 -1.32 -1.62 -7.13
CA ASN A 80 -1.27 -0.16 -7.07
C ASN A 80 -0.68 0.43 -8.35
N LEU A 81 0.39 -0.14 -8.89
CA LEU A 81 1.00 0.31 -10.14
C LEU A 81 0.02 0.23 -11.31
N ILE A 82 -0.74 -0.86 -11.43
CA ILE A 82 -1.76 -1.01 -12.48
C ILE A 82 -2.81 0.10 -12.36
N LEU A 83 -3.31 0.37 -11.15
CA LEU A 83 -4.28 1.45 -10.92
C LEU A 83 -3.67 2.81 -11.25
N ILE A 84 -2.44 3.08 -10.84
CA ILE A 84 -1.72 4.32 -11.19
C ILE A 84 -1.72 4.52 -12.71
N LEU A 85 -1.29 3.53 -13.48
CA LEU A 85 -1.20 3.63 -14.93
C LEU A 85 -2.58 3.87 -15.59
N ILE A 86 -3.63 3.19 -15.13
CA ILE A 86 -4.99 3.39 -15.62
C ILE A 86 -5.47 4.82 -15.34
N PHE A 87 -5.32 5.31 -14.10
CA PHE A 87 -5.83 6.63 -13.72
C PHE A 87 -4.97 7.79 -14.24
N VAL A 88 -3.67 7.59 -14.43
CA VAL A 88 -2.80 8.53 -15.16
C VAL A 88 -3.25 8.66 -16.61
N ALA A 89 -3.47 7.54 -17.30
CA ALA A 89 -3.98 7.57 -18.67
C ALA A 89 -5.34 8.29 -18.75
N ALA A 90 -6.27 7.99 -17.84
CA ALA A 90 -7.57 8.67 -17.77
C ALA A 90 -7.42 10.19 -17.54
N TYR A 91 -6.52 10.62 -16.64
CA TYR A 91 -6.26 12.03 -16.36
C TYR A 91 -5.75 12.78 -17.60
N HIS A 92 -4.84 12.20 -18.36
CA HIS A 92 -4.28 12.83 -19.57
C HIS A 92 -5.24 12.84 -20.76
N LEU A 93 -6.23 11.94 -20.78
CA LEU A 93 -7.26 11.93 -21.81
C LEU A 93 -8.36 13.01 -21.60
N ILE A 94 -8.45 13.59 -20.40
CA ILE A 94 -9.45 14.59 -20.06
C ILE A 94 -8.81 16.00 -20.14
N PRO A 95 -9.18 16.84 -21.11
CA PRO A 95 -8.57 18.16 -21.26
C PRO A 95 -9.01 19.13 -20.17
N GLU A 96 -10.26 19.03 -19.70
CA GLU A 96 -10.80 19.91 -18.68
C GLU A 96 -10.34 19.52 -17.27
N LYS A 97 -9.87 20.51 -16.51
CA LYS A 97 -9.46 20.33 -15.11
C LYS A 97 -10.60 20.75 -14.18
N ASN A 98 -11.17 19.80 -13.48
CA ASN A 98 -12.36 19.98 -12.63
C ASN A 98 -12.30 19.00 -11.42
N LEU A 99 -13.39 18.93 -10.64
CA LEU A 99 -13.48 18.03 -9.49
C LEU A 99 -13.32 16.55 -9.84
N PHE A 100 -13.72 16.13 -11.04
CA PHE A 100 -13.51 14.73 -11.45
C PHE A 100 -12.03 14.44 -11.69
N THR A 101 -11.31 15.34 -12.38
CA THR A 101 -9.86 15.16 -12.56
C THR A 101 -9.08 15.33 -11.26
N LEU A 102 -9.57 16.14 -10.28
CA LEU A 102 -9.04 16.14 -8.92
C LEU A 102 -9.15 14.74 -8.27
N LEU A 103 -10.29 14.06 -8.43
CA LEU A 103 -10.46 12.70 -7.90
C LEU A 103 -9.41 11.73 -8.49
N LEU A 104 -9.13 11.82 -9.80
CA LEU A 104 -8.09 11.02 -10.43
C LEU A 104 -6.69 11.32 -9.84
N VAL A 105 -6.38 12.60 -9.63
CA VAL A 105 -5.13 13.02 -8.97
C VAL A 105 -5.03 12.43 -7.56
N ILE A 106 -6.09 12.50 -6.76
CA ILE A 106 -6.13 11.91 -5.42
C ILE A 106 -5.87 10.41 -5.47
N ILE A 107 -6.55 9.68 -6.37
CA ILE A 107 -6.37 8.23 -6.51
C ILE A 107 -4.93 7.88 -6.88
N VAL A 108 -4.32 8.58 -7.83
CA VAL A 108 -2.92 8.36 -8.23
C VAL A 108 -1.97 8.63 -7.06
N ASN A 109 -2.11 9.77 -6.38
CA ASN A 109 -1.26 10.13 -5.25
C ASN A 109 -1.35 9.10 -4.12
N ILE A 110 -2.56 8.65 -3.74
CA ILE A 110 -2.75 7.62 -2.71
C ILE A 110 -2.12 6.30 -3.12
N ASN A 111 -2.33 5.83 -4.36
CA ASN A 111 -1.76 4.57 -4.82
C ASN A 111 -0.23 4.62 -4.90
N LEU A 112 0.37 5.76 -5.28
CA LEU A 112 1.82 5.97 -5.24
C LEU A 112 2.35 5.88 -3.81
N ILE A 113 1.73 6.59 -2.86
CA ILE A 113 2.13 6.53 -1.45
C ILE A 113 2.04 5.10 -0.92
N LEU A 114 0.94 4.38 -1.17
CA LEU A 114 0.75 3.00 -0.75
C LEU A 114 1.80 2.07 -1.38
N MET A 115 2.11 2.25 -2.66
CA MET A 115 3.12 1.46 -3.36
C MET A 115 4.52 1.69 -2.77
N ILE A 116 4.93 2.95 -2.61
CA ILE A 116 6.24 3.33 -2.04
C ILE A 116 6.35 2.77 -0.61
N PHE A 117 5.31 3.01 0.20
CA PHE A 117 5.30 2.59 1.60
C PHE A 117 5.39 1.07 1.74
N ASN A 118 4.57 0.33 0.98
CA ASN A 118 4.58 -1.13 1.05
C ASN A 118 5.86 -1.77 0.47
N LEU A 119 6.61 -1.09 -0.38
CA LEU A 119 7.90 -1.57 -0.87
C LEU A 119 9.06 -1.37 0.12
N LEU A 120 8.86 -0.62 1.22
CA LEU A 120 9.89 -0.48 2.25
C LEU A 120 10.21 -1.85 2.89
N PRO A 121 11.50 -2.15 3.10
CA PRO A 121 11.93 -3.44 3.67
C PRO A 121 11.77 -3.45 5.21
N ILE A 122 10.66 -2.95 5.72
CA ILE A 122 10.35 -2.79 7.15
C ILE A 122 9.10 -3.59 7.49
N PRO A 123 9.16 -4.58 8.41
CA PRO A 123 7.95 -5.28 8.87
C PRO A 123 6.98 -4.33 9.60
N PRO A 124 5.67 -4.52 9.43
CA PRO A 124 4.98 -5.63 8.75
C PRO A 124 4.73 -5.41 7.25
N LEU A 125 5.39 -4.44 6.60
CA LEU A 125 5.15 -4.06 5.20
C LEU A 125 5.57 -5.15 4.21
N ASP A 126 5.01 -5.12 3.00
CA ASP A 126 5.22 -6.14 1.97
C ASP A 126 6.69 -6.28 1.55
N GLY A 127 7.44 -5.17 1.47
CA GLY A 127 8.85 -5.16 1.12
C GLY A 127 9.73 -5.97 2.07
N SER A 128 9.33 -6.12 3.34
CA SER A 128 10.04 -6.99 4.29
C SER A 128 10.00 -8.47 3.89
N LYS A 129 8.88 -8.92 3.29
CA LYS A 129 8.72 -10.31 2.84
C LYS A 129 9.63 -10.62 1.64
N VAL A 130 9.90 -9.61 0.82
CA VAL A 130 10.91 -9.71 -0.25
C VAL A 130 12.31 -9.81 0.35
N LEU A 131 12.62 -8.97 1.35
CA LEU A 131 13.90 -8.99 2.05
C LEU A 131 14.18 -10.36 2.71
N TYR A 132 13.15 -11.01 3.28
CA TYR A 132 13.28 -12.32 3.95
C TYR A 132 13.79 -13.44 3.03
N ARG A 133 13.68 -13.28 1.71
CA ARG A 133 14.27 -14.19 0.75
C ARG A 133 15.80 -14.25 0.84
N PHE A 134 16.42 -13.13 1.18
CA PHE A 134 17.86 -12.91 1.11
C PHE A 134 18.57 -13.00 2.46
N ILE A 135 17.83 -13.08 3.57
CA ILE A 135 18.38 -13.12 4.92
C ILE A 135 18.10 -14.47 5.61
N SER A 136 18.82 -14.73 6.70
CA SER A 136 18.59 -15.93 7.52
C SER A 136 17.25 -15.89 8.25
N HIS A 137 16.72 -17.05 8.64
CA HIS A 137 15.49 -17.15 9.42
C HIS A 137 15.58 -16.39 10.75
N GLU A 138 16.75 -16.45 11.42
CA GLU A 138 16.98 -15.76 12.68
C GLU A 138 16.94 -14.23 12.51
N ALA A 139 17.57 -13.73 11.44
CA ALA A 139 17.55 -12.30 11.12
C ALA A 139 16.13 -11.82 10.77
N ALA A 140 15.38 -12.62 10.00
CA ALA A 140 13.99 -12.33 9.66
C ALA A 140 13.10 -12.29 10.92
N ALA A 141 13.24 -13.27 11.83
CA ALA A 141 12.49 -13.33 13.07
C ALA A 141 12.78 -12.13 13.99
N LYS A 142 14.05 -11.73 14.14
CA LYS A 142 14.43 -10.52 14.87
C LYS A 142 13.85 -9.26 14.24
N LEU A 143 13.92 -9.15 12.92
CA LEU A 143 13.38 -8.02 12.20
C LEU A 143 11.85 -7.94 12.34
N GLU A 144 11.16 -9.07 12.32
CA GLU A 144 9.72 -9.16 12.54
C GLU A 144 9.32 -8.76 13.98
N GLN A 145 10.09 -9.21 14.96
CA GLN A 145 9.89 -8.87 16.38
C GLN A 145 9.97 -7.36 16.65
N TYR A 146 10.92 -6.68 16.03
CA TYR A 146 11.13 -5.24 16.21
C TYR A 146 10.48 -4.38 15.12
N GLY A 147 9.86 -4.99 14.11
CA GLY A 147 9.36 -4.33 12.91
C GLY A 147 8.44 -3.16 13.18
N ILE A 148 7.51 -3.32 14.11
CA ILE A 148 6.55 -2.25 14.47
C ILE A 148 7.27 -1.02 15.05
N TYR A 149 8.29 -1.21 15.88
CA TYR A 149 9.05 -0.10 16.47
C TYR A 149 9.90 0.59 15.41
N ILE A 150 10.51 -0.19 14.50
CA ILE A 150 11.28 0.33 13.36
C ILE A 150 10.36 1.13 12.44
N LEU A 151 9.15 0.62 12.16
CA LEU A 151 8.17 1.31 11.34
C LEU A 151 7.75 2.65 11.94
N PHE A 152 7.43 2.68 13.24
CA PHE A 152 7.11 3.95 13.92
C PHE A 152 8.28 4.93 13.89
N ALA A 153 9.49 4.48 14.19
CA ALA A 153 10.69 5.32 14.10
C ALA A 153 10.87 5.86 12.66
N PHE A 154 10.67 5.01 11.65
CA PHE A 154 10.74 5.45 10.25
C PHE A 154 9.68 6.51 9.93
N ILE A 155 8.43 6.30 10.34
CA ILE A 155 7.33 7.25 10.09
C ILE A 155 7.65 8.62 10.73
N PHE A 156 8.08 8.64 11.98
CA PHE A 156 8.33 9.90 12.68
C PHE A 156 9.58 10.65 12.21
N PHE A 157 10.66 9.95 11.87
CA PHE A 157 11.95 10.59 11.61
C PHE A 157 12.33 10.66 10.13
N PHE A 158 11.85 9.73 9.32
CA PHE A 158 12.36 9.55 7.95
C PHE A 158 11.29 9.64 6.85
N SER A 159 10.00 9.50 7.15
CA SER A 159 8.96 9.45 6.12
C SER A 159 8.97 10.67 5.20
N GLY A 160 9.06 11.88 5.75
CA GLY A 160 9.10 13.11 4.97
C GLY A 160 10.37 13.27 4.13
N ARG A 161 11.48 12.65 4.56
CA ARG A 161 12.77 12.71 3.85
C ARG A 161 12.94 11.64 2.79
N VAL A 162 12.17 10.56 2.87
CA VAL A 162 12.28 9.41 1.96
C VAL A 162 11.04 9.33 1.06
N ILE A 163 9.85 9.26 1.65
CA ILE A 163 8.61 9.05 0.88
C ILE A 163 8.29 10.26 0.01
N LEU A 164 8.35 11.46 0.57
CA LEU A 164 7.95 12.67 -0.15
C LEU A 164 8.81 12.97 -1.39
N PRO A 165 10.16 12.93 -1.33
CA PRO A 165 10.97 13.13 -2.53
C PRO A 165 10.73 12.06 -3.61
N VAL A 166 10.57 10.79 -3.21
CA VAL A 166 10.27 9.69 -4.14
C VAL A 166 8.89 9.89 -4.78
N LEU A 167 7.88 10.29 -3.99
CA LEU A 167 6.54 10.59 -4.48
C LEU A 167 6.57 11.73 -5.52
N VAL A 168 7.22 12.85 -5.19
CA VAL A 168 7.33 13.99 -6.11
C VAL A 168 8.04 13.59 -7.38
N PHE A 169 9.16 12.89 -7.29
CA PHE A 169 9.89 12.39 -8.46
C PHE A 169 9.01 11.50 -9.36
N LEU A 170 8.24 10.57 -8.79
CA LEU A 170 7.35 9.70 -9.56
C LEU A 170 6.18 10.47 -10.17
N LEU A 171 5.62 11.45 -9.47
CA LEU A 171 4.57 12.32 -10.00
C LEU A 171 5.10 13.16 -11.17
N ASP A 172 6.29 13.73 -11.06
CA ASP A 172 6.94 14.46 -12.16
C ASP A 172 7.18 13.57 -13.37
N LEU A 173 7.65 12.35 -13.16
CA LEU A 173 7.83 11.35 -14.23
C LEU A 173 6.52 11.01 -14.96
N LEU A 174 5.40 11.00 -14.23
CA LEU A 174 4.06 10.73 -14.77
C LEU A 174 3.36 11.98 -15.30
N ASN A 175 3.99 13.15 -15.24
CA ASN A 175 3.40 14.47 -15.49
C ASN A 175 2.08 14.69 -14.71
N MET A 176 2.09 14.29 -13.43
CA MET A 176 0.95 14.40 -12.52
C MET A 176 1.24 15.41 -11.41
N PRO A 177 0.29 16.28 -11.05
CA PRO A 177 0.46 17.19 -9.91
C PRO A 177 0.30 16.45 -8.58
N THR A 178 0.89 17.01 -7.52
CA THR A 178 0.44 16.71 -6.15
C THR A 178 -0.98 17.25 -5.97
N VAL A 179 -1.72 16.69 -5.01
CA VAL A 179 -3.08 17.15 -4.69
C VAL A 179 -3.11 18.65 -4.34
N GLY A 180 -2.15 19.11 -3.53
CA GLY A 180 -2.04 20.52 -3.15
C GLY A 180 -1.76 21.43 -4.34
N LEU A 181 -0.84 21.05 -5.22
CA LEU A 181 -0.54 21.80 -6.44
C LEU A 181 -1.74 21.86 -7.37
N TYR A 182 -2.47 20.76 -7.53
CA TYR A 182 -3.68 20.74 -8.36
C TYR A 182 -4.74 21.74 -7.85
N ILE A 183 -5.05 21.69 -6.54
CA ILE A 183 -6.05 22.58 -5.93
C ILE A 183 -5.63 24.05 -6.13
N SER A 184 -4.38 24.40 -5.85
CA SER A 184 -3.91 25.78 -5.98
C SER A 184 -3.86 26.32 -7.42
N THR A 185 -3.85 25.42 -8.42
CA THR A 185 -3.69 25.81 -9.84
C THR A 185 -5.01 25.82 -10.59
N TYR A 186 -5.96 24.96 -10.26
CA TYR A 186 -7.16 24.72 -11.09
C TYR A 186 -8.49 24.90 -10.34
N LEU A 187 -8.49 25.04 -9.00
CA LEU A 187 -9.67 25.27 -8.19
C LEU A 187 -9.53 26.50 -7.31
#